data_b1c9c618003f0a10233faac0a9a09f36
#
_entry.id   b1c9c618003f0a10233faac0a9a09f36
#
_cell.length_a   1.000
_cell.length_b   1.000
_cell.length_c   1.000
_cell.angle_alpha   90.00
_cell.angle_beta   90.00
_cell.angle_gamma   90.00
#
_symmetry.space_group_name_H-M   'P 1'
#
loop_
_entity.id
_entity.type
_entity.pdbx_description
1 polymer ?
#
loop_
_entity_poly.entity_id
_entity_poly.type
_entity_poly.pdbx_seq_one_letter_code
_entity_poly.pdbx_strand_id
1 'polypeptide(L)'
;RAAKFTFEDGATYASDDKETHNNHGLMTNVSQAERTSKFRLQDLPPAIARVVDSMKVGQVSTTFQMINEKGKTVCVIAKLKNRIDGHKATMTDDFQTLKDVVLNKRKEDKIHQWVVDKLKTIYVRVNERYKNCNFEYQGWIK
;
A
#
# COMPACT_ATOMS: atom_id res chain seq x y z
N ARG A 1 27.21 32.60 8.78
CA ARG A 1 25.83 32.12 8.70
C ARG A 1 25.90 30.62 8.90
N ALA A 2 25.44 30.11 10.05
CA ALA A 2 25.36 28.66 10.28
C ALA A 2 24.38 28.07 9.26
N ALA A 3 24.85 27.12 8.47
CA ALA A 3 23.97 26.35 7.57
C ALA A 3 22.89 25.71 8.45
N LYS A 4 21.61 25.98 8.18
CA LYS A 4 20.52 25.31 8.87
C LYS A 4 20.54 23.85 8.45
N PHE A 5 20.88 22.96 9.38
CA PHE A 5 20.79 21.53 9.19
C PHE A 5 19.29 21.14 9.07
N THR A 6 18.92 20.60 7.94
CA THR A 6 17.53 20.22 7.66
C THR A 6 17.23 18.79 8.12
N PHE A 7 15.95 18.42 8.21
CA PHE A 7 15.56 17.04 8.49
C PHE A 7 16.07 16.09 7.40
N GLU A 8 16.04 16.53 6.17
CA GLU A 8 16.51 15.80 4.99
C GLU A 8 18.01 15.56 5.03
N ASP A 9 18.78 16.54 5.53
CA ASP A 9 20.23 16.37 5.76
C ASP A 9 20.46 15.33 6.88
N GLY A 10 19.67 15.38 7.96
CA GLY A 10 19.73 14.40 9.03
C GLY A 10 19.45 12.98 8.54
N ALA A 11 18.45 12.81 7.71
CA ALA A 11 18.13 11.51 7.12
C ALA A 11 19.25 11.01 6.20
N THR A 12 19.89 11.90 5.43
CA THR A 12 20.95 11.54 4.49
C THR A 12 22.29 11.23 5.16
N TYR A 13 22.63 11.94 6.24
CA TYR A 13 23.99 11.83 6.82
C TYR A 13 24.04 11.06 8.15
N ALA A 14 22.92 10.96 8.86
CA ALA A 14 22.89 10.38 10.21
C ALA A 14 21.89 9.21 10.36
N SER A 15 21.12 8.85 9.35
CA SER A 15 20.19 7.72 9.42
C SER A 15 20.89 6.40 9.12
N ASP A 16 20.67 5.40 9.97
CA ASP A 16 21.08 4.00 9.72
C ASP A 16 20.10 3.24 8.81
N ASP A 17 18.97 3.83 8.48
CA ASP A 17 17.96 3.21 7.64
C ASP A 17 18.36 3.27 6.16
N LYS A 18 18.76 2.13 5.62
CA LYS A 18 19.23 2.01 4.23
C LYS A 18 18.17 2.29 3.19
N GLU A 19 16.90 2.11 3.53
CA GLU A 19 15.81 2.28 2.58
C GLU A 19 15.50 3.76 2.33
N THR A 20 15.55 4.57 3.38
CA THR A 20 15.23 5.99 3.32
C THR A 20 16.45 6.90 3.26
N HIS A 21 17.63 6.40 3.65
CA HIS A 21 18.91 7.16 3.64
C HIS A 21 19.19 7.81 2.28
N ASN A 22 19.14 7.04 1.19
CA ASN A 22 19.41 7.54 -0.16
C ASN A 22 18.26 8.36 -0.76
N ASN A 23 17.12 8.41 -0.08
CA ASN A 23 15.92 9.10 -0.52
C ASN A 23 15.54 10.28 0.41
N HIS A 24 16.54 10.88 1.05
CA HIS A 24 16.37 12.03 1.95
C HIS A 24 15.32 11.80 3.05
N GLY A 25 15.20 10.57 3.55
CA GLY A 25 14.23 10.17 4.56
C GLY A 25 12.83 9.91 4.06
N LEU A 26 12.58 9.91 2.74
CA LEU A 26 11.25 9.71 2.19
C LEU A 26 10.89 8.22 2.19
N MET A 27 9.86 7.84 2.95
CA MET A 27 9.31 6.49 2.92
C MET A 27 8.58 6.20 1.61
N THR A 28 8.75 4.99 1.11
CA THR A 28 8.07 4.50 -0.10
C THR A 28 7.11 3.36 0.25
N ASN A 29 5.88 3.45 -0.25
CA ASN A 29 4.89 2.39 -0.13
C ASN A 29 5.10 1.38 -1.27
N VAL A 30 5.55 0.17 -0.93
CA VAL A 30 5.80 -0.92 -1.88
C VAL A 30 4.56 -1.79 -2.11
N SER A 31 3.50 -1.63 -1.33
CA SER A 31 2.27 -2.43 -1.44
C SER A 31 1.40 -2.05 -2.63
N GLN A 32 1.67 -0.93 -3.27
CA GLN A 32 0.98 -0.48 -4.48
C GLN A 32 1.83 -0.77 -5.72
N ALA A 33 1.17 -1.08 -6.83
CA ALA A 33 1.82 -1.36 -8.12
C ALA A 33 2.75 -0.21 -8.61
N GLU A 34 2.52 0.99 -8.13
CA GLU A 34 3.39 2.15 -8.32
C GLU A 34 4.06 2.51 -6.99
N ARG A 35 5.37 2.72 -7.02
CA ARG A 35 6.11 3.24 -5.86
C ARG A 35 5.65 4.65 -5.56
N THR A 36 4.89 4.81 -4.49
CA THR A 36 4.39 6.11 -4.03
C THR A 36 4.88 6.40 -2.62
N SER A 37 5.01 7.67 -2.28
CA SER A 37 5.28 8.10 -0.90
C SER A 37 3.99 8.48 -0.14
N LYS A 38 2.82 8.11 -0.70
CA LYS A 38 1.53 8.29 -0.05
C LYS A 38 1.14 7.02 0.70
N PHE A 39 0.73 7.18 1.95
CA PHE A 39 0.30 6.08 2.82
C PHE A 39 -1.09 6.37 3.36
N ARG A 40 -1.91 5.33 3.47
CA ARG A 40 -3.07 5.38 4.35
C ARG A 40 -2.59 5.13 5.77
N LEU A 41 -3.29 5.67 6.76
CA LEU A 41 -2.89 5.50 8.17
C LEU A 41 -2.77 4.02 8.57
N GLN A 42 -3.62 3.17 8.01
CA GLN A 42 -3.62 1.72 8.22
C GLN A 42 -2.43 0.98 7.57
N ASP A 43 -1.79 1.57 6.56
CA ASP A 43 -0.65 0.98 5.84
C ASP A 43 0.69 1.32 6.52
N LEU A 44 0.65 2.21 7.53
CA LEU A 44 1.82 2.59 8.31
C LEU A 44 2.03 1.63 9.49
N PRO A 45 3.29 1.39 9.89
CA PRO A 45 3.57 0.72 11.16
C PRO A 45 2.82 1.41 12.31
N PRO A 46 2.20 0.66 13.25
CA PRO A 46 1.34 1.22 14.29
C PRO A 46 2.01 2.30 15.15
N ALA A 47 3.32 2.17 15.40
CA ALA A 47 4.09 3.16 16.15
C ALA A 47 4.19 4.49 15.39
N ILE A 48 4.46 4.45 14.09
CA ILE A 48 4.51 5.63 13.23
C ILE A 48 3.12 6.23 13.07
N ALA A 49 2.10 5.40 12.82
CA ALA A 49 0.72 5.85 12.62
C ALA A 49 0.22 6.68 13.82
N ARG A 50 0.44 6.22 15.05
CA ARG A 50 0.05 6.94 16.28
C ARG A 50 0.71 8.31 16.40
N VAL A 51 1.99 8.40 16.07
CA VAL A 51 2.73 9.67 16.15
C VAL A 51 2.27 10.62 15.07
N VAL A 52 2.19 10.15 13.83
CA VAL A 52 1.81 10.97 12.65
C VAL A 52 0.37 11.46 12.75
N ASP A 53 -0.54 10.68 13.34
CA ASP A 53 -1.95 11.06 13.47
C ASP A 53 -2.13 12.38 14.22
N SER A 54 -1.36 12.61 15.27
CA SER A 54 -1.40 13.83 16.10
C SER A 54 -0.58 15.00 15.54
N MET A 55 0.25 14.79 14.50
CA MET A 55 1.17 15.80 13.97
C MET A 55 0.49 16.75 12.98
N LYS A 56 0.99 17.99 12.94
CA LYS A 56 0.66 18.98 11.89
C LYS A 56 1.58 18.80 10.68
N VAL A 57 1.09 19.22 9.51
CA VAL A 57 1.92 19.24 8.28
C VAL A 57 3.17 20.10 8.50
N GLY A 58 4.33 19.57 8.10
CA GLY A 58 5.64 20.20 8.30
C GLY A 58 6.28 19.94 9.68
N GLN A 59 5.54 19.37 10.62
CA GLN A 59 6.05 19.09 11.96
C GLN A 59 7.01 17.91 11.95
N VAL A 60 8.04 17.97 12.83
CA VAL A 60 8.95 16.87 13.14
C VAL A 60 8.56 16.31 14.51
N SER A 61 8.49 15.00 14.63
CA SER A 61 8.16 14.32 15.89
C SER A 61 9.30 14.41 16.90
N THR A 62 8.97 14.15 18.15
CA THR A 62 9.96 13.71 19.14
C THR A 62 10.47 12.30 18.77
N THR A 63 11.62 11.91 19.34
CA THR A 63 12.14 10.55 19.16
C THR A 63 11.20 9.54 19.82
N PHE A 64 10.87 8.46 19.09
CA PHE A 64 10.10 7.34 19.60
C PHE A 64 10.74 6.01 19.21
N GLN A 65 10.41 4.95 19.92
CA GLN A 65 10.91 3.61 19.65
C GLN A 65 9.91 2.80 18.85
N MET A 66 10.41 2.01 17.90
CA MET A 66 9.63 1.01 17.18
C MET A 66 10.47 -0.24 16.91
N ILE A 67 9.80 -1.32 16.58
CA ILE A 67 10.45 -2.55 16.13
C ILE A 67 10.48 -2.51 14.59
N ASN A 68 11.67 -2.64 14.02
CA ASN A 68 11.84 -2.71 12.58
C ASN A 68 11.47 -4.10 12.03
N GLU A 69 11.43 -4.27 10.71
CA GLU A 69 11.13 -5.54 10.04
C GLU A 69 12.09 -6.69 10.42
N LYS A 70 13.27 -6.37 10.92
CA LYS A 70 14.26 -7.34 11.41
C LYS A 70 14.10 -7.70 12.89
N GLY A 71 13.02 -7.25 13.53
CA GLY A 71 12.74 -7.51 14.95
C GLY A 71 13.61 -6.72 15.93
N LYS A 72 14.37 -5.71 15.47
CA LYS A 72 15.22 -4.88 16.34
C LYS A 72 14.49 -3.61 16.77
N THR A 73 14.67 -3.22 18.02
CA THR A 73 14.20 -1.93 18.52
C THR A 73 15.08 -0.82 17.95
N VAL A 74 14.47 0.15 17.30
CA VAL A 74 15.12 1.32 16.70
C VAL A 74 14.48 2.60 17.22
N CYS A 75 15.29 3.67 17.31
CA CYS A 75 14.81 5.01 17.60
C CYS A 75 14.50 5.74 16.30
N VAL A 76 13.33 6.31 16.19
CA VAL A 76 12.82 6.95 14.97
C VAL A 76 12.40 8.38 15.26
N ILE A 77 12.65 9.26 14.29
CA ILE A 77 12.10 10.61 14.20
C ILE A 77 11.37 10.69 12.89
N ALA A 78 10.14 11.16 12.90
CA ALA A 78 9.30 11.29 11.71
C ALA A 78 8.98 12.76 11.40
N LYS A 79 8.90 13.09 10.11
CA LYS A 79 8.43 14.39 9.63
C LYS A 79 7.20 14.19 8.76
N LEU A 80 6.10 14.84 9.11
CA LEU A 80 4.90 14.83 8.28
C LEU A 80 5.03 15.86 7.17
N LYS A 81 5.27 15.40 5.95
CA LYS A 81 5.48 16.28 4.80
C LYS A 81 4.17 16.85 4.25
N ASN A 82 3.14 16.02 4.17
CA ASN A 82 1.81 16.41 3.70
C ASN A 82 0.74 15.52 4.32
N ARG A 83 -0.51 16.02 4.35
CA ARG A 83 -1.70 15.28 4.76
C ARG A 83 -2.79 15.53 3.74
N ILE A 84 -3.43 14.48 3.30
CA ILE A 84 -4.59 14.53 2.43
C ILE A 84 -5.77 14.02 3.25
N ASP A 85 -6.71 14.89 3.53
CA ASP A 85 -7.93 14.52 4.25
C ASP A 85 -8.81 13.62 3.37
N GLY A 86 -9.63 12.79 4.01
CA GLY A 86 -10.57 11.94 3.30
C GLY A 86 -11.55 12.78 2.49
N HIS A 87 -11.67 12.50 1.20
CA HIS A 87 -12.59 13.16 0.29
C HIS A 87 -13.27 12.14 -0.63
N LYS A 88 -14.38 12.55 -1.25
CA LYS A 88 -14.97 11.72 -2.30
C LYS A 88 -14.05 11.74 -3.51
N ALA A 89 -13.80 10.56 -4.07
CA ALA A 89 -12.95 10.44 -5.25
C ALA A 89 -13.47 11.30 -6.41
N THR A 90 -12.58 12.10 -6.98
CA THR A 90 -12.86 12.96 -8.12
C THR A 90 -12.07 12.52 -9.34
N MET A 91 -12.58 12.82 -10.53
CA MET A 91 -11.87 12.50 -11.78
C MET A 91 -10.59 13.32 -11.95
N THR A 92 -10.48 14.46 -11.27
CA THR A 92 -9.33 15.35 -11.36
C THR A 92 -8.18 14.89 -10.48
N ASP A 93 -8.50 14.53 -9.23
CA ASP A 93 -7.48 14.26 -8.21
C ASP A 93 -7.14 12.77 -8.08
N ASP A 94 -8.12 11.90 -8.37
CA ASP A 94 -8.02 10.45 -8.16
C ASP A 94 -8.10 9.64 -9.47
N PHE A 95 -7.88 10.28 -10.60
CA PHE A 95 -8.04 9.64 -11.92
C PHE A 95 -7.30 8.30 -12.02
N GLN A 96 -6.06 8.23 -11.56
CA GLN A 96 -5.26 7.00 -11.64
C GLN A 96 -5.88 5.90 -10.78
N THR A 97 -6.27 6.21 -9.55
CA THR A 97 -6.93 5.26 -8.63
C THR A 97 -8.25 4.73 -9.22
N LEU A 98 -9.08 5.64 -9.75
CA LEU A 98 -10.34 5.26 -10.39
C LEU A 98 -10.14 4.41 -11.64
N LYS A 99 -9.15 4.76 -12.47
CA LYS A 99 -8.75 3.98 -13.64
C LYS A 99 -8.33 2.57 -13.26
N ASP A 100 -7.52 2.42 -12.21
CA ASP A 100 -7.05 1.11 -11.76
C ASP A 100 -8.19 0.24 -11.22
N VAL A 101 -9.14 0.82 -10.48
CA VAL A 101 -10.35 0.12 -10.01
C VAL A 101 -11.16 -0.38 -11.20
N VAL A 102 -11.43 0.47 -12.18
CA VAL A 102 -12.19 0.09 -13.39
C VAL A 102 -11.43 -0.95 -14.21
N LEU A 103 -10.12 -0.80 -14.35
CA LEU A 103 -9.29 -1.74 -15.10
C LEU A 103 -9.29 -3.13 -14.45
N ASN A 104 -9.14 -3.19 -13.13
CA ASN A 104 -9.16 -4.45 -12.38
C ASN A 104 -10.52 -5.13 -12.52
N LYS A 105 -11.62 -4.39 -12.36
CA LYS A 105 -12.96 -4.94 -12.58
C LYS A 105 -13.12 -5.50 -14.00
N ARG A 106 -12.68 -4.77 -15.03
CA ARG A 106 -12.73 -5.26 -16.41
C ARG A 106 -11.89 -6.52 -16.65
N LYS A 107 -10.73 -6.62 -15.98
CA LYS A 107 -9.89 -7.83 -16.02
C LYS A 107 -10.62 -9.02 -15.40
N GLU A 108 -11.22 -8.84 -14.22
CA GLU A 108 -12.01 -9.86 -13.54
C GLU A 108 -13.19 -10.33 -14.40
N ASP A 109 -13.97 -9.41 -14.97
CA ASP A 109 -15.07 -9.71 -15.86
C ASP A 109 -14.60 -10.52 -17.09
N LYS A 110 -13.45 -10.16 -17.67
CA LYS A 110 -12.88 -10.88 -18.81
C LYS A 110 -12.38 -12.27 -18.44
N ILE A 111 -11.75 -12.43 -17.29
CA ILE A 111 -11.32 -13.73 -16.75
C ILE A 111 -12.56 -14.59 -16.49
N HIS A 112 -13.59 -14.04 -15.84
CA HIS A 112 -14.85 -14.72 -15.59
C HIS A 112 -15.45 -15.24 -16.88
N GLN A 113 -15.62 -14.39 -17.89
CA GLN A 113 -16.17 -14.77 -19.18
C GLN A 113 -15.33 -15.85 -19.88
N TRP A 114 -14.02 -15.72 -19.85
CA TRP A 114 -13.12 -16.72 -20.42
C TRP A 114 -13.26 -18.08 -19.73
N VAL A 115 -13.33 -18.11 -18.39
CA VAL A 115 -13.53 -19.36 -17.62
C VAL A 115 -14.86 -20.02 -18.02
N VAL A 116 -15.96 -19.26 -18.04
CA VAL A 116 -17.30 -19.77 -18.40
C VAL A 116 -17.29 -20.33 -19.84
N ASP A 117 -16.65 -19.65 -20.79
CA ASP A 117 -16.57 -20.12 -22.16
C ASP A 117 -15.69 -21.38 -22.30
N LYS A 118 -14.59 -21.45 -21.54
CA LYS A 118 -13.74 -22.64 -21.50
C LYS A 118 -14.44 -23.85 -20.89
N LEU A 119 -15.23 -23.66 -19.83
CA LEU A 119 -16.00 -24.75 -19.20
C LEU A 119 -17.02 -25.39 -20.15
N LYS A 120 -17.47 -24.69 -21.19
CA LYS A 120 -18.34 -25.26 -22.24
C LYS A 120 -17.59 -26.26 -23.15
N THR A 121 -16.31 -26.05 -23.34
CA THR A 121 -15.48 -26.78 -24.34
C THR A 121 -14.53 -27.78 -23.72
N ILE A 122 -14.15 -27.62 -22.46
CA ILE A 122 -13.22 -28.49 -21.74
C ILE A 122 -14.00 -29.55 -20.96
N TYR A 123 -13.49 -30.78 -20.98
CA TYR A 123 -14.00 -31.83 -20.08
C TYR A 123 -13.35 -31.66 -18.70
N VAL A 124 -14.16 -31.48 -17.68
CA VAL A 124 -13.71 -31.39 -16.28
C VAL A 124 -14.38 -32.50 -15.49
N ARG A 125 -13.58 -33.27 -14.76
CA ARG A 125 -14.06 -34.30 -13.84
C ARG A 125 -13.87 -33.82 -12.41
N VAL A 126 -14.97 -33.53 -11.73
CA VAL A 126 -14.97 -33.20 -10.30
C VAL A 126 -15.15 -34.47 -9.49
N ASN A 127 -14.34 -34.67 -8.45
CA ASN A 127 -14.48 -35.80 -7.54
C ASN A 127 -15.83 -35.72 -6.82
N GLU A 128 -16.48 -36.89 -6.62
CA GLU A 128 -17.80 -36.99 -5.98
C GLU A 128 -17.92 -36.22 -4.65
N ARG A 129 -16.83 -36.24 -3.85
CA ARG A 129 -16.78 -35.55 -2.55
C ARG A 129 -16.97 -34.04 -2.66
N TYR A 130 -16.68 -33.44 -3.80
CA TYR A 130 -16.73 -31.99 -4.02
C TYR A 130 -17.87 -31.56 -4.93
N LYS A 131 -18.71 -32.45 -5.39
CA LYS A 131 -19.85 -32.11 -6.28
C LYS A 131 -20.86 -31.16 -5.63
N ASN A 132 -21.00 -31.23 -4.30
CA ASN A 132 -21.93 -30.39 -3.54
C ASN A 132 -21.30 -29.09 -3.04
N CYS A 133 -20.07 -28.75 -3.45
CA CYS A 133 -19.42 -27.50 -3.08
C CYS A 133 -20.04 -26.33 -3.88
N ASN A 134 -20.07 -25.17 -3.24
CA ASN A 134 -20.48 -23.93 -3.91
C ASN A 134 -19.29 -23.41 -4.73
N PHE A 135 -19.32 -23.59 -6.03
CA PHE A 135 -18.29 -23.11 -6.94
C PHE A 135 -18.54 -21.66 -7.33
N GLU A 136 -17.46 -20.87 -7.39
CA GLU A 136 -17.51 -19.48 -7.83
C GLU A 136 -18.07 -19.32 -9.26
N TYR A 137 -17.74 -20.28 -10.14
CA TYR A 137 -18.22 -20.33 -11.50
C TYR A 137 -19.19 -21.49 -11.69
N GLN A 138 -20.34 -21.23 -12.28
CA GLN A 138 -21.28 -22.29 -12.61
C GLN A 138 -20.82 -23.10 -13.84
N GLY A 139 -21.14 -24.40 -13.87
CA GLY A 139 -20.83 -25.26 -15.02
C GLY A 139 -19.63 -26.22 -14.83
N TRP A 140 -19.08 -26.31 -13.64
CA TRP A 140 -18.07 -27.32 -13.28
C TRP A 140 -18.64 -28.73 -13.24
N ILE A 141 -19.92 -28.87 -12.93
CA ILE A 141 -20.63 -30.16 -12.86
C ILE A 141 -21.58 -30.20 -14.04
N LYS A 142 -21.36 -31.20 -14.92
CA LYS A 142 -22.22 -31.52 -16.04
C LYS A 142 -23.05 -32.75 -15.73
#